data_c213af9adf00910eb03d690660ac8074
#
_entry.id   c213af9adf00910eb03d690660ac8074
#
_cell.length_a   1.000
_cell.length_b   1.000
_cell.length_c   1.000
_cell.angle_alpha   90.00
_cell.angle_beta   90.00
_cell.angle_gamma   90.00
#
_symmetry.space_group_name_H-M   'P 1'
#
loop_
_entity.id
_entity.type
_entity.pdbx_description
1 polymer ?
#
loop_
_entity_poly.entity_id
_entity_poly.type
_entity_poly.pdbx_seq_one_letter_code
_entity_poly.pdbx_strand_id
1 'polypeptide(L)'
;MEYISAKEAAERWGIQVRGVQELCKAGRIQGAFKFERSWMIPASAKKPEDPRRTARKDSRTVSYGDYPSLIAYCTRMSPGSLSGIPIGITSPAAIRQFNAEQLYYTGELDACREMLRSGGADPETLLSRLSLMLPLSICLGETQTFNDTLAALYGLIDHDSGSVCSRAARLLHSCTALGLYMPHFVPEWIKDGQFAGLPSELIPFAIYTRCKYLLAAKRETEAKAAAETALSFFPPDEGFSLIHVYLRLICSAALCATGDMHGCEEHLRETMALALPRGYIIPFAEFLTLHSGLIESVSQQEFPEQNKRILHQWTRCWKNWMVFRSRLTISNATAILSNREHHLARLLAADLTYAEAAARLGMSVGSVKNMASVIYAKLHIGSKAELKDYSL
;
A
#
# COMPACT_ATOMS: atom_id res chain seq x y z
N MET A 1 16.41 -4.14 52.42
CA MET A 1 15.19 -3.99 51.59
C MET A 1 14.02 -4.43 52.45
N GLU A 2 12.98 -3.63 52.52
CA GLU A 2 11.78 -3.93 53.27
C GLU A 2 10.80 -4.73 52.40
N TYR A 3 10.20 -5.78 52.91
CA TYR A 3 9.27 -6.64 52.18
C TYR A 3 7.91 -6.64 52.89
N ILE A 4 6.87 -6.71 52.08
CA ILE A 4 5.47 -6.79 52.52
C ILE A 4 4.84 -8.10 52.05
N SER A 5 3.79 -8.53 52.74
CA SER A 5 3.02 -9.72 52.40
C SER A 5 2.10 -9.49 51.19
N ALA A 6 1.66 -10.59 50.54
CA ALA A 6 0.68 -10.50 49.45
C ALA A 6 -0.65 -9.85 49.91
N LYS A 7 -0.99 -9.91 51.18
CA LYS A 7 -2.18 -9.26 51.77
C LYS A 7 -2.00 -7.73 51.81
N GLU A 8 -0.87 -7.27 52.33
CA GLU A 8 -0.54 -5.83 52.37
C GLU A 8 -0.39 -5.21 50.99
N ALA A 9 0.23 -5.96 50.05
CA ALA A 9 0.30 -5.53 48.65
C ALA A 9 -1.09 -5.43 48.00
N ALA A 10 -2.00 -6.36 48.31
CA ALA A 10 -3.37 -6.36 47.79
C ALA A 10 -4.16 -5.13 48.31
N GLU A 11 -4.04 -4.81 49.59
CA GLU A 11 -4.63 -3.62 50.19
C GLU A 11 -4.08 -2.33 49.55
N ARG A 12 -2.76 -2.23 49.40
CA ARG A 12 -2.09 -1.07 48.79
C ARG A 12 -2.46 -0.86 47.29
N TRP A 13 -2.65 -1.93 46.54
CA TRP A 13 -2.95 -1.89 45.13
C TRP A 13 -4.44 -1.93 44.78
N GLY A 14 -5.32 -2.09 45.79
CA GLY A 14 -6.77 -2.15 45.59
C GLY A 14 -7.22 -3.36 44.74
N ILE A 15 -6.60 -4.54 44.98
CA ILE A 15 -6.94 -5.79 44.30
C ILE A 15 -7.06 -6.96 45.27
N GLN A 16 -7.63 -8.06 44.85
CA GLN A 16 -7.72 -9.24 45.70
C GLN A 16 -6.36 -9.91 45.89
N VAL A 17 -6.13 -10.52 47.07
CA VAL A 17 -4.90 -11.24 47.42
C VAL A 17 -4.54 -12.30 46.39
N ARG A 18 -5.54 -13.03 45.90
CA ARG A 18 -5.36 -14.01 44.78
C ARG A 18 -4.74 -13.39 43.52
N GLY A 19 -5.15 -12.16 43.16
CA GLY A 19 -4.58 -11.43 42.04
C GLY A 19 -3.10 -11.11 42.22
N VAL A 20 -2.69 -10.71 43.44
CA VAL A 20 -1.27 -10.50 43.78
C VAL A 20 -0.48 -11.79 43.68
N GLN A 21 -1.02 -12.90 44.16
CA GLN A 21 -0.36 -14.21 44.09
C GLN A 21 -0.16 -14.70 42.66
N GLU A 22 -1.14 -14.48 41.79
CA GLU A 22 -1.00 -14.83 40.35
C GLU A 22 0.05 -13.94 39.65
N LEU A 23 0.14 -12.65 40.00
CA LEU A 23 1.19 -11.77 39.47
C LEU A 23 2.58 -12.19 39.95
N CYS A 24 2.72 -12.68 41.21
CA CYS A 24 3.97 -13.23 41.69
C CYS A 24 4.34 -14.54 40.98
N LYS A 25 3.38 -15.47 40.82
CA LYS A 25 3.61 -16.73 40.08
C LYS A 25 4.03 -16.49 38.64
N ALA A 26 3.46 -15.48 37.99
CA ALA A 26 3.78 -15.10 36.61
C ALA A 26 5.09 -14.31 36.50
N GLY A 27 5.85 -14.09 37.58
CA GLY A 27 7.11 -13.34 37.58
C GLY A 27 6.97 -11.85 37.26
N ARG A 28 5.76 -11.29 37.35
CA ARG A 28 5.45 -9.90 36.93
C ARG A 28 5.75 -8.86 38.02
N ILE A 29 6.13 -9.28 39.20
CA ILE A 29 6.57 -8.40 40.30
C ILE A 29 8.06 -8.63 40.52
N GLN A 30 8.87 -7.68 40.06
CA GLN A 30 10.31 -7.78 40.14
C GLN A 30 10.79 -7.82 41.60
N GLY A 31 11.62 -8.81 41.92
CA GLY A 31 12.14 -8.98 43.26
C GLY A 31 11.18 -9.69 44.26
N ALA A 32 10.00 -10.13 43.83
CA ALA A 32 9.13 -10.97 44.66
C ALA A 32 9.65 -12.42 44.68
N PHE A 33 9.64 -13.01 45.87
CA PHE A 33 10.03 -14.40 46.05
C PHE A 33 9.10 -15.09 47.06
N LYS A 34 9.11 -16.43 47.04
CA LYS A 34 8.30 -17.21 47.94
C LYS A 34 9.13 -17.62 49.16
N PHE A 35 8.68 -17.24 50.34
CA PHE A 35 9.27 -17.68 51.60
C PHE A 35 8.26 -18.56 52.33
N GLU A 36 8.61 -19.83 52.58
CA GLU A 36 7.70 -20.85 53.11
C GLU A 36 6.39 -20.94 52.29
N ARG A 37 5.25 -20.55 52.88
CA ARG A 37 3.94 -20.56 52.23
C ARG A 37 3.47 -19.17 51.76
N SER A 38 4.28 -18.13 52.01
CA SER A 38 3.90 -16.74 51.76
C SER A 38 4.76 -16.09 50.67
N TRP A 39 4.17 -15.19 49.90
CA TRP A 39 4.91 -14.33 48.97
C TRP A 39 5.44 -13.10 49.68
N MET A 40 6.73 -12.85 49.49
CA MET A 40 7.42 -11.65 49.97
C MET A 40 7.62 -10.72 48.79
N ILE A 41 7.11 -9.52 48.89
CA ILE A 41 7.07 -8.52 47.80
C ILE A 41 7.85 -7.30 48.26
N PRO A 42 8.79 -6.75 47.48
CA PRO A 42 9.48 -5.52 47.86
C PRO A 42 8.48 -4.40 48.17
N ALA A 43 8.63 -3.71 49.30
CA ALA A 43 7.75 -2.62 49.70
C ALA A 43 7.70 -1.46 48.69
N SER A 44 8.75 -1.31 47.88
CA SER A 44 8.86 -0.36 46.74
C SER A 44 8.18 -0.81 45.47
N ALA A 45 7.72 -2.08 45.36
CA ALA A 45 7.11 -2.60 44.17
C ALA A 45 5.81 -1.88 43.79
N LYS A 46 5.67 -1.48 42.54
CA LYS A 46 4.43 -0.92 42.03
C LYS A 46 3.55 -2.03 41.44
N LYS A 47 2.24 -1.80 41.45
CA LYS A 47 1.28 -2.71 40.82
C LYS A 47 1.61 -2.86 39.35
N PRO A 48 1.86 -4.08 38.80
CA PRO A 48 2.07 -4.30 37.41
C PRO A 48 0.84 -3.92 36.58
N GLU A 49 1.02 -3.27 35.46
CA GLU A 49 -0.08 -2.90 34.57
C GLU A 49 -0.78 -4.15 34.02
N ASP A 50 -2.10 -4.10 33.90
CA ASP A 50 -2.88 -5.20 33.30
C ASP A 50 -2.72 -5.20 31.80
N PRO A 51 -2.16 -6.28 31.18
CA PRO A 51 -1.99 -6.36 29.74
C PRO A 51 -3.31 -6.21 28.96
N ARG A 52 -4.44 -6.59 29.58
CA ARG A 52 -5.77 -6.43 28.98
C ARG A 52 -6.23 -4.97 28.98
N ARG A 53 -5.73 -4.15 29.90
CA ARG A 53 -6.00 -2.70 29.93
C ARG A 53 -5.11 -1.96 28.95
N THR A 54 -3.87 -2.38 28.78
CA THR A 54 -2.96 -1.87 27.73
C THR A 54 -3.50 -2.22 26.35
N ALA A 55 -3.88 -3.48 26.11
CA ALA A 55 -4.50 -3.89 24.85
C ALA A 55 -5.86 -3.19 24.59
N ARG A 56 -6.63 -2.83 25.63
CA ARG A 56 -7.88 -2.06 25.48
C ARG A 56 -7.66 -0.54 25.36
N LYS A 57 -6.54 -0.03 25.84
CA LYS A 57 -6.12 1.37 25.59
C LYS A 57 -5.62 1.54 24.17
N ASP A 58 -4.92 0.53 23.63
CA ASP A 58 -4.44 0.51 22.25
C ASP A 58 -5.58 0.35 21.21
N SER A 59 -6.76 -0.12 21.61
CA SER A 59 -7.94 -0.24 20.75
C SER A 59 -8.89 0.98 20.74
N ARG A 60 -8.57 2.03 21.51
CA ARG A 60 -9.36 3.27 21.56
C ARG A 60 -8.47 4.46 21.27
N THR A 61 -8.68 5.05 20.11
CA THR A 61 -7.99 6.21 19.58
C THR A 61 -6.50 5.96 19.34
N VAL A 62 -6.15 5.46 18.16
CA VAL A 62 -4.85 5.78 17.58
C VAL A 62 -4.88 7.31 17.45
N SER A 63 -4.27 7.98 18.40
CA SER A 63 -3.94 9.38 18.25
C SER A 63 -2.97 9.42 17.07
N TYR A 64 -3.32 10.15 16.02
CA TYR A 64 -2.40 10.39 14.89
C TYR A 64 -1.06 11.00 15.34
N GLY A 65 -0.90 11.34 16.63
CA GLY A 65 0.32 11.82 17.25
C GLY A 65 1.30 10.73 17.72
N ASP A 66 0.87 9.47 17.82
CA ASP A 66 1.73 8.40 18.37
C ASP A 66 2.43 7.58 17.28
N TYR A 67 1.94 7.63 16.04
CA TYR A 67 2.55 6.95 14.88
C TYR A 67 2.51 7.85 13.65
N PRO A 68 3.59 7.88 12.86
CA PRO A 68 3.54 8.43 11.52
C PRO A 68 2.63 7.54 10.65
N SER A 69 1.33 7.82 10.65
CA SER A 69 0.32 7.03 9.93
C SER A 69 0.37 7.30 8.43
N LEU A 70 -0.02 6.31 7.65
CA LEU A 70 -0.32 6.47 6.22
C LEU A 70 -1.77 6.89 6.08
N ILE A 71 -2.05 8.19 6.16
CA ILE A 71 -3.40 8.75 6.32
C ILE A 71 -4.35 8.23 5.25
N ALA A 72 -3.99 8.30 3.97
CA ALA A 72 -4.84 7.86 2.87
C ALA A 72 -5.22 6.37 2.92
N TYR A 73 -4.29 5.51 3.39
CA TYR A 73 -4.51 4.07 3.43
C TYR A 73 -5.18 3.60 4.72
N CYS A 74 -5.05 4.36 5.80
CA CYS A 74 -5.54 3.98 7.13
C CYS A 74 -6.87 4.63 7.49
N THR A 75 -7.32 5.66 6.79
CA THR A 75 -8.57 6.36 7.11
C THR A 75 -9.76 5.82 6.33
N ARG A 76 -10.93 5.89 6.98
CA ARG A 76 -12.22 5.59 6.36
C ARG A 76 -13.04 6.87 6.27
N MET A 77 -13.64 7.11 5.12
CA MET A 77 -14.58 8.20 4.92
C MET A 77 -16.00 7.72 5.16
N SER A 78 -16.82 8.56 5.78
CA SER A 78 -18.22 8.24 6.04
C SER A 78 -18.97 7.92 4.75
N PRO A 79 -19.98 7.01 4.78
CA PRO A 79 -20.86 6.76 3.65
C PRO A 79 -21.51 8.06 3.17
N GLY A 80 -21.47 8.34 1.87
CA GLY A 80 -22.06 9.53 1.29
C GLY A 80 -21.22 10.81 1.35
N SER A 81 -20.10 10.86 2.06
CA SER A 81 -19.18 11.99 2.02
C SER A 81 -18.33 11.95 0.75
N LEU A 82 -18.53 12.94 -0.13
CA LEU A 82 -17.72 13.12 -1.35
C LEU A 82 -16.45 13.95 -1.10
N SER A 83 -16.38 14.70 0.01
CA SER A 83 -15.30 15.67 0.27
C SER A 83 -15.08 15.99 1.75
N GLY A 84 -15.60 15.18 2.68
CA GLY A 84 -15.43 15.43 4.12
C GLY A 84 -14.10 14.93 4.67
N ILE A 85 -13.54 15.67 5.65
CA ILE A 85 -12.40 15.19 6.44
C ILE A 85 -12.87 13.99 7.27
N PRO A 86 -12.14 12.85 7.25
CA PRO A 86 -12.52 11.68 8.03
C PRO A 86 -12.61 11.97 9.53
N ILE A 87 -13.51 11.27 10.20
CA ILE A 87 -13.62 11.34 11.66
C ILE A 87 -12.29 10.86 12.26
N GLY A 88 -11.72 11.68 13.16
CA GLY A 88 -10.45 11.38 13.84
C GLY A 88 -9.23 12.13 13.31
N ILE A 89 -9.33 12.80 12.16
CA ILE A 89 -8.29 13.73 11.69
C ILE A 89 -8.61 15.13 12.24
N THR A 90 -7.86 15.54 13.25
CA THR A 90 -8.12 16.81 13.96
C THR A 90 -6.97 17.81 13.89
N SER A 91 -5.72 17.31 13.71
CA SER A 91 -4.58 18.20 13.65
C SER A 91 -4.54 18.98 12.32
N PRO A 92 -4.14 20.26 12.33
CA PRO A 92 -3.99 21.04 11.10
C PRO A 92 -3.00 20.43 10.11
N ALA A 93 -1.95 19.76 10.59
CA ALA A 93 -0.97 19.07 9.78
C ALA A 93 -1.58 17.86 9.07
N ALA A 94 -2.32 17.00 9.80
CA ALA A 94 -2.99 15.84 9.27
C ALA A 94 -4.10 16.23 8.26
N ILE A 95 -4.85 17.32 8.54
CA ILE A 95 -5.85 17.85 7.61
C ILE A 95 -5.20 18.31 6.29
N ARG A 96 -4.08 19.06 6.36
CA ARG A 96 -3.34 19.47 5.16
C ARG A 96 -2.82 18.27 4.38
N GLN A 97 -2.24 17.29 5.08
CA GLN A 97 -1.73 16.09 4.45
C GLN A 97 -2.86 15.30 3.77
N PHE A 98 -3.99 15.11 4.44
CA PHE A 98 -5.16 14.46 3.85
C PHE A 98 -5.64 15.19 2.59
N ASN A 99 -5.73 16.52 2.62
CA ASN A 99 -6.12 17.31 1.44
C ASN A 99 -5.13 17.15 0.29
N ALA A 100 -3.82 17.10 0.56
CA ALA A 100 -2.80 16.84 -0.46
C ALA A 100 -2.97 15.44 -1.07
N GLU A 101 -3.28 14.42 -0.25
CA GLU A 101 -3.56 13.06 -0.71
C GLU A 101 -4.82 13.00 -1.59
N GLN A 102 -5.90 13.73 -1.22
CA GLN A 102 -7.10 13.84 -2.06
C GLN A 102 -6.77 14.43 -3.43
N LEU A 103 -5.98 15.52 -3.49
CA LEU A 103 -5.53 16.12 -4.74
C LEU A 103 -4.74 15.13 -5.60
N TYR A 104 -3.85 14.34 -4.98
CA TYR A 104 -3.12 13.30 -5.70
C TYR A 104 -4.07 12.27 -6.32
N TYR A 105 -4.91 11.64 -5.51
CA TYR A 105 -5.76 10.53 -5.96
C TYR A 105 -6.86 10.97 -6.93
N THR A 106 -7.24 12.25 -6.90
CA THR A 106 -8.13 12.82 -7.91
C THR A 106 -7.41 13.27 -9.19
N GLY A 107 -6.08 13.19 -9.23
CA GLY A 107 -5.29 13.53 -10.42
C GLY A 107 -4.89 15.01 -10.52
N GLU A 108 -5.09 15.79 -9.47
CA GLU A 108 -4.70 17.22 -9.40
C GLU A 108 -3.23 17.35 -8.94
N LEU A 109 -2.30 16.73 -9.70
CA LEU A 109 -0.91 16.53 -9.27
C LEU A 109 -0.13 17.82 -9.02
N ASP A 110 -0.37 18.88 -9.81
CA ASP A 110 0.32 20.16 -9.64
C ASP A 110 -0.17 20.89 -8.38
N ALA A 111 -1.47 20.86 -8.10
CA ALA A 111 -2.04 21.41 -6.87
C ALA A 111 -1.55 20.63 -5.63
N CYS A 112 -1.47 19.31 -5.72
CA CYS A 112 -0.87 18.45 -4.69
C CYS A 112 0.57 18.87 -4.38
N ARG A 113 1.40 19.04 -5.41
CA ARG A 113 2.79 19.48 -5.29
C ARG A 113 2.91 20.82 -4.56
N GLU A 114 2.12 21.82 -4.97
CA GLU A 114 2.14 23.15 -4.34
C GLU A 114 1.70 23.08 -2.87
N MET A 115 0.69 22.29 -2.55
CA MET A 115 0.25 22.08 -1.16
C MET A 115 1.35 21.43 -0.31
N LEU A 116 2.07 20.45 -0.85
CA LEU A 116 3.19 19.83 -0.15
C LEU A 116 4.38 20.79 0.01
N ARG A 117 4.65 21.68 -0.96
CA ARG A 117 5.74 22.67 -0.86
C ARG A 117 5.44 23.75 0.17
N SER A 118 4.20 24.20 0.27
CA SER A 118 3.79 25.23 1.23
C SER A 118 3.70 24.72 2.67
N GLY A 119 3.58 23.41 2.87
CA GLY A 119 3.52 22.78 4.19
C GLY A 119 4.91 22.40 4.71
N GLY A 120 5.19 22.68 5.98
CA GLY A 120 6.40 22.22 6.67
C GLY A 120 6.48 20.70 6.77
N ALA A 121 7.66 20.17 7.05
CA ALA A 121 7.83 18.78 7.45
C ALA A 121 7.33 18.63 8.89
N ASP A 122 6.14 18.11 9.07
CA ASP A 122 5.56 17.84 10.38
C ASP A 122 5.85 16.37 10.74
N PRO A 123 6.47 16.10 11.89
CA PRO A 123 6.79 14.72 12.31
C PRO A 123 5.56 13.80 12.33
N GLU A 124 4.39 14.33 12.70
CA GLU A 124 3.13 13.59 12.76
C GLU A 124 2.69 13.03 11.41
N THR A 125 2.99 13.74 10.32
CA THR A 125 2.57 13.36 8.97
C THR A 125 3.72 12.92 8.07
N LEU A 126 4.93 12.77 8.62
CA LEU A 126 6.13 12.53 7.82
C LEU A 126 6.01 11.30 6.91
N LEU A 127 5.56 10.17 7.44
CA LEU A 127 5.45 8.94 6.64
C LEU A 127 4.39 9.06 5.54
N SER A 128 3.23 9.67 5.83
CA SER A 128 2.20 9.98 4.83
C SER A 128 2.73 10.92 3.75
N ARG A 129 3.50 11.93 4.15
CA ARG A 129 4.14 12.85 3.22
C ARG A 129 5.12 12.12 2.30
N LEU A 130 6.00 11.28 2.83
CA LEU A 130 6.94 10.49 2.04
C LEU A 130 6.22 9.52 1.09
N SER A 131 5.12 8.89 1.57
CA SER A 131 4.31 7.98 0.75
C SER A 131 3.69 8.66 -0.46
N LEU A 132 3.35 9.94 -0.34
CA LEU A 132 2.77 10.73 -1.40
C LEU A 132 3.83 11.34 -2.33
N MET A 133 4.96 11.81 -1.77
CA MET A 133 6.01 12.44 -2.56
C MET A 133 6.72 11.48 -3.51
N LEU A 134 6.88 10.19 -3.15
CA LEU A 134 7.50 9.19 -4.02
C LEU A 134 6.75 9.01 -5.34
N PRO A 135 5.47 8.60 -5.38
CA PRO A 135 4.75 8.46 -6.64
C PRO A 135 4.50 9.79 -7.35
N LEU A 136 4.26 10.87 -6.61
CA LEU A 136 4.08 12.20 -7.18
C LEU A 136 5.33 12.66 -7.95
N SER A 137 6.52 12.50 -7.38
CA SER A 137 7.78 12.87 -8.04
C SER A 137 8.03 12.02 -9.30
N ILE A 138 7.65 10.75 -9.30
CA ILE A 138 7.69 9.90 -10.50
C ILE A 138 6.74 10.46 -11.57
N CYS A 139 5.49 10.74 -11.22
CA CYS A 139 4.50 11.26 -12.16
C CYS A 139 4.89 12.63 -12.75
N LEU A 140 5.56 13.47 -11.97
CA LEU A 140 6.01 14.79 -12.39
C LEU A 140 7.41 14.80 -13.04
N GLY A 141 8.16 13.71 -12.98
CA GLY A 141 9.52 13.61 -13.51
C GLY A 141 10.58 14.30 -12.63
N GLU A 142 10.29 14.55 -11.36
CA GLU A 142 11.15 15.28 -10.42
C GLU A 142 12.17 14.33 -9.75
N THR A 143 13.23 14.00 -10.48
CA THR A 143 14.23 13.01 -10.03
C THR A 143 14.91 13.40 -8.72
N GLN A 144 15.25 14.69 -8.53
CA GLN A 144 15.91 15.13 -7.29
C GLN A 144 14.98 14.98 -6.09
N THR A 145 13.71 15.41 -6.23
CA THR A 145 12.69 15.24 -5.19
C THR A 145 12.49 13.77 -4.82
N PHE A 146 12.50 12.88 -5.81
CA PHE A 146 12.42 11.43 -5.57
C PHE A 146 13.60 10.92 -4.75
N ASN A 147 14.84 11.28 -5.14
CA ASN A 147 16.05 10.84 -4.46
C ASN A 147 16.11 11.35 -3.02
N ASP A 148 15.77 12.62 -2.79
CA ASP A 148 15.76 13.23 -1.46
C ASP A 148 14.69 12.56 -0.57
N THR A 149 13.52 12.26 -1.15
CA THR A 149 12.42 11.56 -0.46
C THR A 149 12.82 10.12 -0.10
N LEU A 150 13.47 9.43 -1.04
CA LEU A 150 13.97 8.07 -0.82
C LEU A 150 15.07 8.05 0.26
N ALA A 151 15.99 9.02 0.26
CA ALA A 151 17.01 9.16 1.28
C ALA A 151 16.41 9.41 2.67
N ALA A 152 15.37 10.27 2.77
CA ALA A 152 14.63 10.48 4.01
C ALA A 152 13.95 9.20 4.50
N LEU A 153 13.36 8.41 3.59
CA LEU A 153 12.76 7.12 3.91
C LEU A 153 13.79 6.12 4.44
N TYR A 154 14.97 6.04 3.81
CA TYR A 154 16.07 5.20 4.32
C TYR A 154 16.55 5.64 5.70
N GLY A 155 16.60 6.95 5.98
CA GLY A 155 16.88 7.45 7.32
C GLY A 155 15.92 6.90 8.39
N LEU A 156 14.62 6.79 8.09
CA LEU A 156 13.63 6.18 8.99
C LEU A 156 13.82 4.66 9.13
N ILE A 157 14.27 3.99 8.07
CA ILE A 157 14.52 2.54 8.07
C ILE A 157 15.74 2.19 8.96
N ASP A 158 16.77 2.99 8.92
CA ASP A 158 18.07 2.69 9.52
C ASP A 158 18.19 3.17 10.97
N HIS A 159 17.44 4.20 11.36
CA HIS A 159 17.54 4.83 12.67
C HIS A 159 17.21 3.88 13.83
N ASP A 160 16.19 3.03 13.68
CA ASP A 160 15.81 2.01 14.66
C ASP A 160 15.13 0.84 13.95
N SER A 161 15.91 -0.16 13.57
CA SER A 161 15.45 -1.29 12.74
C SER A 161 14.33 -2.14 13.37
N GLY A 162 14.09 -2.00 14.68
CA GLY A 162 13.03 -2.70 15.42
C GLY A 162 11.75 -1.90 15.59
N SER A 163 11.77 -0.58 15.34
CA SER A 163 10.63 0.28 15.59
C SER A 163 9.48 0.07 14.61
N VAL A 164 8.28 0.42 15.06
CA VAL A 164 7.08 0.44 14.19
C VAL A 164 7.28 1.37 13.00
N CYS A 165 7.90 2.53 13.21
CA CYS A 165 8.20 3.50 12.16
C CYS A 165 9.11 2.91 11.08
N SER A 166 10.19 2.23 11.46
CA SER A 166 11.09 1.56 10.53
C SER A 166 10.38 0.45 9.73
N ARG A 167 9.52 -0.35 10.38
CA ARG A 167 8.72 -1.38 9.68
C ARG A 167 7.73 -0.76 8.70
N ALA A 168 7.05 0.30 9.08
CA ALA A 168 6.13 1.04 8.20
C ALA A 168 6.87 1.69 7.02
N ALA A 169 8.05 2.26 7.27
CA ALA A 169 8.91 2.82 6.22
C ALA A 169 9.41 1.74 5.24
N ARG A 170 9.78 0.55 5.73
CA ARG A 170 10.14 -0.61 4.88
C ARG A 170 8.97 -1.10 4.05
N LEU A 171 7.76 -1.10 4.62
CA LEU A 171 6.53 -1.44 3.89
C LEU A 171 6.29 -0.46 2.74
N LEU A 172 6.42 0.84 3.02
CA LEU A 172 6.29 1.90 2.01
C LEU A 172 7.36 1.78 0.91
N HIS A 173 8.63 1.55 1.29
CA HIS A 173 9.70 1.29 0.34
C HIS A 173 9.39 0.11 -0.57
N SER A 174 8.88 -1.00 0.00
CA SER A 174 8.50 -2.20 -0.75
C SER A 174 7.36 -1.93 -1.74
N CYS A 175 6.35 -1.16 -1.32
CA CYS A 175 5.23 -0.78 -2.19
C CYS A 175 5.72 0.08 -3.38
N THR A 176 6.64 1.03 -3.13
CA THR A 176 7.25 1.87 -4.16
C THR A 176 8.12 1.04 -5.12
N ALA A 177 8.95 0.13 -4.58
CA ALA A 177 9.78 -0.77 -5.38
C ALA A 177 8.92 -1.66 -6.30
N LEU A 178 7.81 -2.20 -5.80
CA LEU A 178 6.85 -2.96 -6.60
C LEU A 178 6.18 -2.11 -7.69
N GLY A 179 5.90 -0.84 -7.42
CA GLY A 179 5.43 0.13 -8.41
C GLY A 179 6.45 0.38 -9.53
N LEU A 180 7.74 0.19 -9.25
CA LEU A 180 8.85 0.29 -10.21
C LEU A 180 9.27 -1.08 -10.79
N TYR A 181 8.50 -2.14 -10.58
CA TYR A 181 8.80 -3.52 -10.98
C TYR A 181 10.14 -4.05 -10.46
N MET A 182 10.44 -3.78 -9.18
CA MET A 182 11.66 -4.20 -8.49
C MET A 182 11.35 -5.10 -7.29
N PRO A 183 10.76 -6.31 -7.48
CA PRO A 183 10.29 -7.16 -6.40
C PRO A 183 11.41 -7.72 -5.51
N HIS A 184 12.66 -7.67 -5.95
CA HIS A 184 13.81 -8.13 -5.16
C HIS A 184 14.09 -7.25 -3.92
N PHE A 185 13.58 -6.02 -3.88
CA PHE A 185 13.67 -5.16 -2.69
C PHE A 185 12.61 -5.46 -1.62
N VAL A 186 11.67 -6.36 -1.88
CA VAL A 186 10.64 -6.74 -0.91
C VAL A 186 11.24 -7.72 0.10
N PRO A 187 11.25 -7.43 1.40
CA PRO A 187 11.79 -8.32 2.42
C PRO A 187 10.91 -9.56 2.65
N GLU A 188 11.50 -10.64 3.14
CA GLU A 188 10.83 -11.93 3.31
C GLU A 188 9.57 -11.83 4.19
N TRP A 189 9.61 -11.06 5.27
CA TRP A 189 8.44 -10.91 6.15
C TRP A 189 7.19 -10.35 5.44
N ILE A 190 7.35 -9.52 4.38
CA ILE A 190 6.23 -9.07 3.54
C ILE A 190 5.81 -10.18 2.58
N LYS A 191 6.77 -10.85 1.93
CA LYS A 191 6.50 -11.96 1.00
C LYS A 191 5.72 -13.08 1.68
N ASP A 192 6.09 -13.41 2.92
CA ASP A 192 5.47 -14.46 3.72
C ASP A 192 4.19 -14.02 4.45
N GLY A 193 3.90 -12.72 4.49
CA GLY A 193 2.74 -12.19 5.21
C GLY A 193 2.90 -12.14 6.73
N GLN A 194 4.13 -12.04 7.22
CA GLN A 194 4.45 -11.96 8.65
C GLN A 194 4.38 -10.53 9.15
N PHE A 195 3.17 -10.02 9.38
CA PHE A 195 2.92 -8.63 9.73
C PHE A 195 2.95 -8.33 11.24
N ALA A 196 3.38 -9.26 12.07
CA ALA A 196 3.54 -9.04 13.50
C ALA A 196 4.43 -7.80 13.78
N GLY A 197 3.98 -6.93 14.70
CA GLY A 197 4.66 -5.68 15.03
C GLY A 197 4.32 -4.48 14.12
N LEU A 198 3.42 -4.64 13.13
CA LEU A 198 2.74 -3.52 12.50
C LEU A 198 1.47 -3.16 13.29
N PRO A 199 1.10 -1.87 13.36
CA PRO A 199 -0.21 -1.46 13.85
C PRO A 199 -1.34 -2.08 13.03
N SER A 200 -2.48 -2.36 13.68
CA SER A 200 -3.65 -2.96 13.03
C SER A 200 -4.13 -2.16 11.80
N GLU A 201 -4.02 -0.85 11.87
CA GLU A 201 -4.42 0.09 10.82
C GLU A 201 -3.57 -0.06 9.54
N LEU A 202 -2.31 -0.49 9.67
CA LEU A 202 -1.40 -0.71 8.52
C LEU A 202 -1.55 -2.11 7.91
N ILE A 203 -2.22 -3.05 8.55
CA ILE A 203 -2.36 -4.43 8.06
C ILE A 203 -3.00 -4.48 6.67
N PRO A 204 -4.08 -3.74 6.36
CA PRO A 204 -4.65 -3.75 5.01
C PRO A 204 -3.67 -3.28 3.94
N PHE A 205 -2.89 -2.24 4.24
CA PHE A 205 -1.85 -1.75 3.33
C PHE A 205 -0.69 -2.76 3.18
N ALA A 206 -0.34 -3.47 4.26
CA ALA A 206 0.67 -4.54 4.21
C ALA A 206 0.18 -5.71 3.35
N ILE A 207 -1.09 -6.12 3.47
CA ILE A 207 -1.69 -7.16 2.62
C ILE A 207 -1.71 -6.69 1.16
N TYR A 208 -2.12 -5.46 0.87
CA TYR A 208 -2.07 -4.89 -0.47
C TYR A 208 -0.65 -4.95 -1.07
N THR A 209 0.36 -4.54 -0.29
CA THR A 209 1.77 -4.59 -0.72
C THR A 209 2.20 -6.02 -1.03
N ARG A 210 1.83 -6.98 -0.19
CA ARG A 210 2.06 -8.41 -0.44
C ARG A 210 1.34 -8.89 -1.70
N CYS A 211 0.10 -8.50 -1.93
CA CYS A 211 -0.64 -8.86 -3.14
C CYS A 211 0.04 -8.34 -4.41
N LYS A 212 0.57 -7.11 -4.39
CA LYS A 212 1.40 -6.59 -5.50
C LYS A 212 2.64 -7.47 -5.75
N TYR A 213 3.31 -7.92 -4.67
CA TYR A 213 4.43 -8.86 -4.79
C TYR A 213 3.99 -10.19 -5.40
N LEU A 214 2.88 -10.76 -4.94
CA LEU A 214 2.35 -12.03 -5.45
C LEU A 214 2.00 -11.94 -6.95
N LEU A 215 1.38 -10.83 -7.40
CA LEU A 215 1.14 -10.58 -8.83
C LEU A 215 2.45 -10.48 -9.62
N ALA A 216 3.46 -9.78 -9.08
CA ALA A 216 4.78 -9.69 -9.71
C ALA A 216 5.49 -11.06 -9.78
N ALA A 217 5.24 -11.93 -8.80
CA ALA A 217 5.76 -13.30 -8.72
C ALA A 217 4.93 -14.32 -9.51
N LYS A 218 3.90 -13.90 -10.25
CA LYS A 218 2.97 -14.78 -11.01
C LYS A 218 2.19 -15.77 -10.12
N ARG A 219 1.81 -15.33 -8.93
CA ARG A 219 1.03 -16.07 -7.94
C ARG A 219 -0.35 -15.42 -7.80
N GLU A 220 -1.07 -15.33 -8.90
CA GLU A 220 -2.31 -14.56 -9.06
C GLU A 220 -3.42 -15.09 -8.14
N THR A 221 -3.59 -16.41 -8.06
CA THR A 221 -4.61 -17.04 -7.20
C THR A 221 -4.40 -16.70 -5.73
N GLU A 222 -3.15 -16.68 -5.27
CA GLU A 222 -2.83 -16.31 -3.90
C GLU A 222 -3.03 -14.81 -3.65
N ALA A 223 -2.70 -13.98 -4.64
CA ALA A 223 -2.94 -12.54 -4.56
C ALA A 223 -4.44 -12.25 -4.41
N LYS A 224 -5.28 -12.91 -5.22
CA LYS A 224 -6.74 -12.81 -5.15
C LYS A 224 -7.27 -13.24 -3.79
N ALA A 225 -6.91 -14.45 -3.33
CA ALA A 225 -7.38 -14.98 -2.05
C ALA A 225 -6.98 -14.08 -0.85
N ALA A 226 -5.76 -13.54 -0.85
CA ALA A 226 -5.30 -12.62 0.19
C ALA A 226 -6.08 -11.29 0.15
N ALA A 227 -6.35 -10.74 -1.03
CA ALA A 227 -7.12 -9.51 -1.19
C ALA A 227 -8.60 -9.69 -0.80
N GLU A 228 -9.24 -10.78 -1.20
CA GLU A 228 -10.62 -11.12 -0.82
C GLU A 228 -10.75 -11.31 0.71
N THR A 229 -9.80 -12.01 1.31
CA THR A 229 -9.74 -12.16 2.77
C THR A 229 -9.63 -10.81 3.46
N ALA A 230 -8.76 -9.92 2.97
CA ALA A 230 -8.64 -8.58 3.53
C ALA A 230 -9.94 -7.78 3.38
N LEU A 231 -10.59 -7.86 2.22
CA LEU A 231 -11.87 -7.18 1.96
C LEU A 231 -13.00 -7.66 2.87
N SER A 232 -13.00 -8.95 3.29
CA SER A 232 -14.02 -9.48 4.18
C SER A 232 -14.01 -8.88 5.60
N PHE A 233 -12.89 -8.29 6.02
CA PHE A 233 -12.78 -7.58 7.31
C PHE A 233 -13.29 -6.13 7.25
N PHE A 234 -13.71 -5.67 6.08
CA PHE A 234 -14.16 -4.31 5.85
C PHE A 234 -15.56 -4.33 5.23
N PRO A 235 -16.62 -4.45 6.03
CA PRO A 235 -17.98 -4.46 5.49
C PRO A 235 -18.29 -3.16 4.74
N PRO A 236 -19.08 -3.23 3.65
CA PRO A 236 -19.41 -2.08 2.80
C PRO A 236 -20.07 -0.92 3.54
N ASP A 237 -20.76 -1.22 4.63
CA ASP A 237 -21.56 -0.27 5.41
C ASP A 237 -20.71 0.67 6.28
N GLU A 238 -19.41 0.38 6.46
CA GLU A 238 -18.52 1.15 7.34
C GLU A 238 -17.81 2.33 6.66
N GLY A 239 -18.15 2.63 5.41
CA GLY A 239 -17.61 3.77 4.67
C GLY A 239 -16.57 3.41 3.61
N PHE A 240 -16.14 4.43 2.86
CA PHE A 240 -15.16 4.33 1.79
C PHE A 240 -13.73 4.39 2.33
N SER A 241 -12.87 3.53 1.84
CA SER A 241 -11.43 3.60 2.08
C SER A 241 -10.68 3.39 0.78
N LEU A 242 -9.61 4.16 0.58
CA LEU A 242 -8.78 4.03 -0.62
C LEU A 242 -8.17 2.62 -0.75
N ILE A 243 -7.83 1.99 0.38
CA ILE A 243 -7.28 0.63 0.36
C ILE A 243 -8.27 -0.40 -0.17
N HIS A 244 -9.60 -0.19 0.02
CA HIS A 244 -10.63 -1.05 -0.59
C HIS A 244 -10.56 -1.01 -2.12
N VAL A 245 -10.39 0.19 -2.70
CA VAL A 245 -10.26 0.35 -4.15
C VAL A 245 -9.06 -0.43 -4.66
N TYR A 246 -7.92 -0.30 -3.99
CA TYR A 246 -6.71 -1.00 -4.38
C TYR A 246 -6.81 -2.52 -4.23
N LEU A 247 -7.41 -3.03 -3.15
CA LEU A 247 -7.61 -4.47 -2.95
C LEU A 247 -8.58 -5.05 -4.00
N ARG A 248 -9.65 -4.33 -4.35
CA ARG A 248 -10.57 -4.72 -5.44
C ARG A 248 -9.87 -4.72 -6.80
N LEU A 249 -8.99 -3.74 -7.07
CA LEU A 249 -8.16 -3.72 -8.28
C LEU A 249 -7.15 -4.88 -8.32
N ILE A 250 -6.64 -5.35 -7.18
CA ILE A 250 -5.83 -6.59 -7.11
C ILE A 250 -6.68 -7.80 -7.51
N CYS A 251 -7.91 -7.94 -6.98
CA CYS A 251 -8.79 -9.06 -7.32
C CYS A 251 -9.08 -9.08 -8.83
N SER A 252 -9.46 -7.94 -9.40
CA SER A 252 -9.75 -7.86 -10.85
C SER A 252 -8.49 -8.08 -11.70
N ALA A 253 -7.31 -7.59 -11.28
CA ALA A 253 -6.05 -7.85 -11.99
C ALA A 253 -5.67 -9.33 -11.97
N ALA A 254 -5.88 -10.02 -10.85
CA ALA A 254 -5.64 -11.46 -10.74
C ALA A 254 -6.58 -12.27 -11.65
N LEU A 255 -7.87 -11.91 -11.69
CA LEU A 255 -8.86 -12.54 -12.61
C LEU A 255 -8.47 -12.31 -14.07
N CYS A 256 -8.05 -11.08 -14.43
CA CYS A 256 -7.55 -10.78 -15.77
C CYS A 256 -6.34 -11.65 -16.13
N ALA A 257 -5.38 -11.78 -15.22
CA ALA A 257 -4.16 -12.57 -15.45
C ALA A 257 -4.42 -14.07 -15.57
N THR A 258 -5.45 -14.60 -14.89
CA THR A 258 -5.87 -16.01 -14.98
C THR A 258 -6.83 -16.28 -16.14
N GLY A 259 -7.24 -15.26 -16.91
CA GLY A 259 -8.09 -15.39 -18.08
C GLY A 259 -9.61 -15.31 -17.81
N ASP A 260 -10.03 -15.11 -16.56
CA ASP A 260 -11.42 -14.83 -16.22
C ASP A 260 -11.76 -13.36 -16.52
N MET A 261 -11.99 -13.09 -17.80
CA MET A 261 -12.27 -11.73 -18.28
C MET A 261 -13.63 -11.22 -17.83
N HIS A 262 -14.62 -12.12 -17.69
CA HIS A 262 -15.96 -11.74 -17.22
C HIS A 262 -15.93 -11.32 -15.75
N GLY A 263 -15.37 -12.14 -14.88
CA GLY A 263 -15.20 -11.81 -13.47
C GLY A 263 -14.33 -10.55 -13.26
N CYS A 264 -13.27 -10.38 -14.07
CA CYS A 264 -12.46 -9.15 -14.05
C CYS A 264 -13.31 -7.91 -14.37
N GLU A 265 -14.13 -7.97 -15.41
CA GLU A 265 -14.96 -6.84 -15.85
C GLU A 265 -16.04 -6.49 -14.80
N GLU A 266 -16.68 -7.47 -14.18
CA GLU A 266 -17.66 -7.28 -13.11
C GLU A 266 -17.02 -6.59 -11.89
N HIS A 267 -15.89 -7.10 -11.40
CA HIS A 267 -15.14 -6.47 -10.31
C HIS A 267 -14.69 -5.04 -10.65
N LEU A 268 -14.30 -4.79 -11.89
CA LEU A 268 -13.92 -3.43 -12.32
C LEU A 268 -15.11 -2.48 -12.31
N ARG A 269 -16.27 -2.88 -12.83
CA ARG A 269 -17.50 -2.06 -12.82
C ARG A 269 -17.88 -1.65 -11.40
N GLU A 270 -17.91 -2.60 -10.48
CA GLU A 270 -18.21 -2.33 -9.07
C GLU A 270 -17.21 -1.36 -8.45
N THR A 271 -15.91 -1.56 -8.73
CA THR A 271 -14.84 -0.71 -8.21
C THR A 271 -14.92 0.70 -8.79
N MET A 272 -15.23 0.83 -10.09
CA MET A 272 -15.40 2.12 -10.76
C MET A 272 -16.65 2.85 -10.24
N ALA A 273 -17.76 2.15 -10.08
CA ALA A 273 -18.99 2.71 -9.51
C ALA A 273 -18.80 3.22 -8.07
N LEU A 274 -17.91 2.58 -7.31
CA LEU A 274 -17.53 3.02 -5.97
C LEU A 274 -16.64 4.25 -5.98
N ALA A 275 -15.62 4.31 -6.84
CA ALA A 275 -14.50 5.25 -6.73
C ALA A 275 -14.60 6.45 -7.68
N LEU A 276 -15.04 6.26 -8.94
CA LEU A 276 -15.05 7.32 -9.95
C LEU A 276 -16.01 8.47 -9.66
N PRO A 277 -17.23 8.27 -9.09
CA PRO A 277 -18.11 9.36 -8.67
C PRO A 277 -17.47 10.22 -7.57
N ARG A 278 -16.52 9.69 -6.82
CA ARG A 278 -15.72 10.41 -5.79
C ARG A 278 -14.47 11.08 -6.36
N GLY A 279 -14.27 10.98 -7.67
CA GLY A 279 -13.15 11.60 -8.38
C GLY A 279 -11.83 10.84 -8.33
N TYR A 280 -11.78 9.63 -7.77
CA TYR A 280 -10.54 8.85 -7.64
C TYR A 280 -10.10 8.27 -8.99
N ILE A 281 -9.13 8.92 -9.60
CA ILE A 281 -8.62 8.62 -10.95
C ILE A 281 -7.31 7.82 -10.91
N ILE A 282 -6.40 8.19 -9.99
CA ILE A 282 -5.04 7.63 -9.95
C ILE A 282 -5.01 6.11 -9.78
N PRO A 283 -5.83 5.47 -8.91
CA PRO A 283 -5.78 4.02 -8.76
C PRO A 283 -6.01 3.27 -10.09
N PHE A 284 -6.92 3.76 -10.93
CA PHE A 284 -7.19 3.17 -12.24
C PHE A 284 -6.05 3.44 -13.25
N ALA A 285 -5.45 4.61 -13.20
CA ALA A 285 -4.28 4.92 -14.02
C ALA A 285 -3.06 4.05 -13.66
N GLU A 286 -2.81 3.79 -12.37
CA GLU A 286 -1.74 2.92 -11.89
C GLU A 286 -1.95 1.45 -12.29
N PHE A 287 -3.19 0.98 -12.35
CA PHE A 287 -3.53 -0.41 -12.67
C PHE A 287 -3.86 -0.65 -14.15
N LEU A 288 -3.84 0.38 -14.99
CA LEU A 288 -4.30 0.32 -16.37
C LEU A 288 -3.61 -0.79 -17.18
N THR A 289 -2.29 -0.94 -17.04
CA THR A 289 -1.51 -1.97 -17.76
C THR A 289 -1.74 -3.40 -17.27
N LEU A 290 -2.31 -3.58 -16.07
CA LEU A 290 -2.58 -4.89 -15.49
C LEU A 290 -3.92 -5.50 -15.95
N HIS A 291 -4.79 -4.70 -16.57
CA HIS A 291 -6.16 -5.08 -16.93
C HIS A 291 -6.39 -5.27 -18.43
N SER A 292 -5.32 -5.30 -19.23
CA SER A 292 -5.38 -5.68 -20.67
C SER A 292 -6.44 -4.93 -21.49
N GLY A 293 -6.65 -3.63 -21.22
CA GLY A 293 -7.60 -2.77 -21.94
C GLY A 293 -9.02 -2.73 -21.34
N LEU A 294 -9.32 -3.50 -20.28
CA LEU A 294 -10.65 -3.49 -19.66
C LEU A 294 -10.96 -2.20 -18.91
N ILE A 295 -9.95 -1.60 -18.26
CA ILE A 295 -10.16 -0.29 -17.60
C ILE A 295 -10.61 0.75 -18.63
N GLU A 296 -9.96 0.79 -19.81
CA GLU A 296 -10.31 1.71 -20.88
C GLU A 296 -11.71 1.43 -21.43
N SER A 297 -12.03 0.15 -21.73
CA SER A 297 -13.30 -0.21 -22.34
C SER A 297 -14.47 0.05 -21.41
N VAL A 298 -14.40 -0.37 -20.14
CA VAL A 298 -15.47 -0.18 -19.16
C VAL A 298 -15.64 1.31 -18.84
N SER A 299 -14.55 2.03 -18.59
CA SER A 299 -14.65 3.47 -18.28
C SER A 299 -15.10 4.30 -19.47
N GLN A 300 -14.75 3.92 -20.72
CA GLN A 300 -15.25 4.59 -21.92
C GLN A 300 -16.76 4.46 -22.07
N GLN A 301 -17.32 3.31 -21.70
CA GLN A 301 -18.77 3.03 -21.81
C GLN A 301 -19.58 3.72 -20.72
N GLU A 302 -19.13 3.62 -19.48
CA GLU A 302 -19.93 3.98 -18.30
C GLU A 302 -19.53 5.32 -17.64
N PHE A 303 -18.25 5.73 -17.82
CA PHE A 303 -17.67 6.92 -17.18
C PHE A 303 -16.78 7.72 -18.17
N PRO A 304 -17.32 8.19 -19.31
CA PRO A 304 -16.51 8.74 -20.42
C PRO A 304 -15.65 9.95 -20.03
N GLU A 305 -16.11 10.80 -19.12
CA GLU A 305 -15.33 11.96 -18.66
C GLU A 305 -14.16 11.52 -17.74
N GLN A 306 -14.42 10.56 -16.86
CA GLN A 306 -13.37 9.99 -16.01
C GLN A 306 -12.36 9.17 -16.82
N ASN A 307 -12.80 8.48 -17.88
CA ASN A 307 -11.90 7.78 -18.80
C ASN A 307 -10.85 8.73 -19.41
N LYS A 308 -11.28 9.89 -19.89
CA LYS A 308 -10.35 10.91 -20.42
C LYS A 308 -9.31 11.31 -19.37
N ARG A 309 -9.73 11.50 -18.13
CA ARG A 309 -8.84 11.84 -17.01
C ARG A 309 -7.90 10.70 -16.64
N ILE A 310 -8.38 9.45 -16.59
CA ILE A 310 -7.55 8.26 -16.33
C ILE A 310 -6.45 8.15 -17.39
N LEU A 311 -6.80 8.21 -18.67
CA LEU A 311 -5.85 8.10 -19.78
C LEU A 311 -4.85 9.27 -19.81
N HIS A 312 -5.30 10.49 -19.47
CA HIS A 312 -4.41 11.64 -19.36
C HIS A 312 -3.36 11.42 -18.26
N GLN A 313 -3.77 11.02 -17.04
CA GLN A 313 -2.85 10.78 -15.94
C GLN A 313 -1.91 9.60 -16.22
N TRP A 314 -2.44 8.50 -16.77
CA TRP A 314 -1.60 7.38 -17.18
C TRP A 314 -0.52 7.80 -18.18
N THR A 315 -0.88 8.54 -19.23
CA THR A 315 0.08 9.01 -20.24
C THR A 315 1.15 9.93 -19.63
N ARG A 316 0.72 10.85 -18.75
CA ARG A 316 1.62 11.77 -18.05
C ARG A 316 2.61 11.04 -17.15
N CYS A 317 2.12 10.13 -16.31
CA CYS A 317 2.93 9.40 -15.35
C CYS A 317 3.82 8.35 -16.03
N TRP A 318 3.31 7.65 -17.06
CA TRP A 318 4.03 6.59 -17.74
C TRP A 318 5.35 7.04 -18.36
N LYS A 319 5.34 8.16 -19.05
CA LYS A 319 6.57 8.70 -19.69
C LYS A 319 7.67 8.92 -18.65
N ASN A 320 7.33 9.52 -17.55
CA ASN A 320 8.27 9.80 -16.48
C ASN A 320 8.69 8.54 -15.74
N TRP A 321 7.74 7.64 -15.48
CA TRP A 321 7.99 6.33 -14.87
C TRP A 321 9.03 5.52 -15.66
N MET A 322 8.95 5.49 -16.97
CA MET A 322 9.94 4.82 -17.81
C MET A 322 11.34 5.41 -17.63
N VAL A 323 11.46 6.75 -17.55
CA VAL A 323 12.74 7.41 -17.29
C VAL A 323 13.31 7.03 -15.93
N PHE A 324 12.47 7.00 -14.89
CA PHE A 324 12.90 6.57 -13.56
C PHE A 324 13.37 5.12 -13.57
N ARG A 325 12.58 4.22 -14.12
CA ARG A 325 12.91 2.81 -14.16
C ARG A 325 14.20 2.54 -14.94
N SER A 326 14.39 3.17 -16.10
CA SER A 326 15.62 2.99 -16.90
C SER A 326 16.89 3.46 -16.19
N ARG A 327 16.78 4.43 -15.29
CA ARG A 327 17.91 4.89 -14.45
C ARG A 327 18.23 3.94 -13.30
N LEU A 328 17.20 3.25 -12.76
CA LEU A 328 17.33 2.33 -11.64
C LEU A 328 17.69 0.90 -12.09
N THR A 329 17.36 0.56 -13.34
CA THR A 329 17.67 -0.74 -13.93
C THR A 329 18.64 -0.56 -15.10
N ILE A 330 19.60 -1.46 -15.26
CA ILE A 330 20.53 -1.47 -16.41
C ILE A 330 19.79 -1.81 -17.71
N SER A 331 18.53 -2.19 -17.66
CA SER A 331 17.70 -2.60 -18.79
C SER A 331 17.14 -1.38 -19.54
N ASN A 332 17.61 -1.13 -20.75
CA ASN A 332 17.16 -0.05 -21.63
C ASN A 332 15.80 -0.29 -22.31
N ALA A 333 15.20 -1.47 -22.14
CA ALA A 333 14.00 -1.87 -22.88
C ALA A 333 12.82 -0.91 -22.70
N THR A 334 12.60 -0.44 -21.46
CA THR A 334 11.49 0.47 -21.15
C THR A 334 11.73 1.92 -21.58
N ALA A 335 12.98 2.33 -21.78
CA ALA A 335 13.29 3.68 -22.26
C ALA A 335 13.11 3.83 -23.80
N ILE A 336 13.05 2.72 -24.51
CA ILE A 336 13.04 2.66 -25.97
C ILE A 336 11.62 2.47 -26.53
N LEU A 337 10.75 1.80 -25.75
CA LEU A 337 9.38 1.49 -26.16
C LEU A 337 8.38 2.58 -25.76
N SER A 338 7.44 2.90 -26.66
CA SER A 338 6.26 3.70 -26.29
C SER A 338 5.30 2.88 -25.39
N ASN A 339 4.33 3.54 -24.76
CA ASN A 339 3.32 2.90 -23.91
C ASN A 339 2.65 1.69 -24.58
N ARG A 340 2.17 1.89 -25.83
CA ARG A 340 1.49 0.84 -26.59
C ARG A 340 2.43 -0.29 -26.97
N GLU A 341 3.66 0.05 -27.34
CA GLU A 341 4.70 -0.94 -27.64
C GLU A 341 5.09 -1.75 -26.40
N HIS A 342 5.27 -1.11 -25.25
CA HIS A 342 5.56 -1.81 -24.01
C HIS A 342 4.40 -2.71 -23.57
N HIS A 343 3.15 -2.23 -23.68
CA HIS A 343 1.97 -3.04 -23.37
C HIS A 343 1.90 -4.27 -24.28
N LEU A 344 2.09 -4.09 -25.61
CA LEU A 344 2.14 -5.21 -26.54
C LEU A 344 3.30 -6.16 -26.21
N ALA A 345 4.49 -5.64 -25.94
CA ALA A 345 5.66 -6.45 -25.60
C ALA A 345 5.39 -7.34 -24.38
N ARG A 346 4.73 -6.82 -23.33
CA ARG A 346 4.31 -7.61 -22.15
C ARG A 346 3.33 -8.71 -22.51
N LEU A 347 2.32 -8.43 -23.35
CA LEU A 347 1.35 -9.44 -23.77
C LEU A 347 2.05 -10.56 -24.55
N LEU A 348 2.96 -10.21 -25.43
CA LEU A 348 3.73 -11.18 -26.21
C LEU A 348 4.74 -11.96 -25.34
N ALA A 349 5.38 -11.33 -24.35
CA ALA A 349 6.26 -12.00 -23.39
C ALA A 349 5.49 -12.98 -22.49
N ALA A 350 4.19 -12.73 -22.27
CA ALA A 350 3.26 -13.64 -21.58
C ALA A 350 2.69 -14.73 -22.50
N ASP A 351 3.33 -15.00 -23.65
CA ASP A 351 2.98 -16.03 -24.64
C ASP A 351 1.66 -15.85 -25.40
N LEU A 352 1.00 -14.71 -25.30
CA LEU A 352 -0.19 -14.45 -26.12
C LEU A 352 0.17 -14.47 -27.61
N THR A 353 -0.72 -15.03 -28.43
CA THR A 353 -0.64 -14.93 -29.88
C THR A 353 -0.90 -13.49 -30.34
N TYR A 354 -0.50 -13.16 -31.58
CA TYR A 354 -0.81 -11.85 -32.14
C TYR A 354 -2.32 -11.58 -32.26
N ALA A 355 -3.13 -12.63 -32.45
CA ALA A 355 -4.60 -12.51 -32.50
C ALA A 355 -5.19 -12.20 -31.11
N GLU A 356 -4.72 -12.89 -30.06
CA GLU A 356 -5.14 -12.62 -28.69
C GLU A 356 -4.69 -11.24 -28.22
N ALA A 357 -3.46 -10.85 -28.53
CA ALA A 357 -2.96 -9.50 -28.23
C ALA A 357 -3.78 -8.42 -28.96
N ALA A 358 -4.13 -8.67 -30.24
CA ALA A 358 -4.97 -7.77 -31.02
C ALA A 358 -6.35 -7.59 -30.42
N ALA A 359 -7.00 -8.69 -30.02
CA ALA A 359 -8.29 -8.66 -29.35
C ALA A 359 -8.23 -7.86 -28.04
N ARG A 360 -7.19 -8.07 -27.22
CA ARG A 360 -7.00 -7.36 -25.95
C ARG A 360 -6.69 -5.86 -26.10
N LEU A 361 -5.99 -5.47 -27.15
CA LEU A 361 -5.62 -4.07 -27.40
C LEU A 361 -6.64 -3.30 -28.27
N GLY A 362 -7.74 -3.95 -28.69
CA GLY A 362 -8.70 -3.35 -29.59
C GLY A 362 -8.10 -2.97 -30.95
N MET A 363 -7.12 -3.76 -31.46
CA MET A 363 -6.36 -3.47 -32.66
C MET A 363 -6.57 -4.57 -33.71
N SER A 364 -6.25 -4.26 -34.99
CA SER A 364 -6.17 -5.32 -36.00
C SER A 364 -4.91 -6.18 -35.79
N VAL A 365 -4.99 -7.47 -36.16
CA VAL A 365 -3.84 -8.39 -36.11
C VAL A 365 -2.66 -7.87 -36.93
N GLY A 366 -2.95 -7.21 -38.07
CA GLY A 366 -1.94 -6.58 -38.92
C GLY A 366 -1.20 -5.45 -38.18
N SER A 367 -1.95 -4.59 -37.48
CA SER A 367 -1.37 -3.50 -36.68
C SER A 367 -0.49 -4.03 -35.54
N VAL A 368 -0.92 -5.11 -34.90
CA VAL A 368 -0.15 -5.77 -33.82
C VAL A 368 1.14 -6.37 -34.35
N LYS A 369 1.11 -7.06 -35.51
CA LYS A 369 2.32 -7.60 -36.19
C LYS A 369 3.31 -6.49 -36.54
N ASN A 370 2.84 -5.39 -37.13
CA ASN A 370 3.68 -4.24 -37.48
C ASN A 370 4.32 -3.64 -36.22
N MET A 371 3.54 -3.44 -35.18
CA MET A 371 4.04 -2.92 -33.88
C MET A 371 5.05 -3.88 -33.22
N ALA A 372 4.82 -5.20 -33.30
CA ALA A 372 5.77 -6.20 -32.79
C ALA A 372 7.11 -6.13 -33.57
N SER A 373 7.08 -5.96 -34.89
CA SER A 373 8.30 -5.77 -35.71
C SER A 373 9.07 -4.51 -35.27
N VAL A 374 8.37 -3.41 -34.99
CA VAL A 374 8.99 -2.18 -34.46
C VAL A 374 9.62 -2.42 -33.10
N ILE A 375 8.92 -3.14 -32.19
CA ILE A 375 9.43 -3.52 -30.86
C ILE A 375 10.72 -4.34 -31.01
N TYR A 376 10.72 -5.37 -31.87
CA TYR A 376 11.88 -6.23 -32.05
C TYR A 376 13.08 -5.44 -32.60
N ALA A 377 12.85 -4.56 -33.55
CA ALA A 377 13.89 -3.69 -34.05
C ALA A 377 14.45 -2.74 -33.00
N LYS A 378 13.60 -2.15 -32.17
CA LYS A 378 14.00 -1.25 -31.09
C LYS A 378 14.78 -1.96 -29.97
N LEU A 379 14.43 -3.20 -29.67
CA LEU A 379 15.09 -4.02 -28.64
C LEU A 379 16.28 -4.81 -29.16
N HIS A 380 16.55 -4.74 -30.48
CA HIS A 380 17.57 -5.53 -31.17
C HIS A 380 17.41 -7.04 -30.99
N ILE A 381 16.16 -7.54 -31.01
CA ILE A 381 15.83 -8.97 -30.90
C ILE A 381 15.22 -9.49 -32.19
N GLY A 382 15.37 -10.79 -32.44
CA GLY A 382 14.88 -11.43 -33.65
C GLY A 382 13.51 -12.09 -33.54
N SER A 383 13.02 -12.31 -32.31
CA SER A 383 11.83 -13.12 -32.11
C SER A 383 11.05 -12.76 -30.81
N LYS A 384 9.78 -13.20 -30.78
CA LYS A 384 8.92 -13.10 -29.59
C LYS A 384 9.54 -13.83 -28.37
N ALA A 385 10.24 -14.94 -28.59
CA ALA A 385 10.81 -15.73 -27.49
C ALA A 385 11.82 -14.93 -26.66
N GLU A 386 12.58 -14.08 -27.31
CA GLU A 386 13.61 -13.24 -26.67
C GLU A 386 13.01 -12.09 -25.82
N LEU A 387 11.71 -11.77 -25.98
CA LEU A 387 11.03 -10.81 -25.09
C LEU A 387 10.99 -11.24 -23.63
N LYS A 388 11.06 -12.55 -23.36
CA LYS A 388 11.05 -13.10 -21.99
C LYS A 388 12.31 -12.75 -21.19
N ASP A 389 13.41 -12.50 -21.90
CA ASP A 389 14.70 -12.15 -21.28
C ASP A 389 14.75 -10.66 -20.88
N TYR A 390 13.78 -9.89 -21.31
CA TYR A 390 13.64 -8.49 -20.91
C TYR A 390 12.72 -8.35 -19.70
N SER A 391 13.15 -7.56 -18.72
CA SER A 391 12.31 -7.12 -17.60
C SER A 391 11.27 -6.11 -18.07
N LEU A 392 10.19 -6.60 -18.69
CA LEU A 392 9.10 -5.81 -19.25
C LEU A 392 8.02 -5.48 -18.20
#